data_e89f328298e6b02730c3853431bc1c65
#
_entry.id   e89f328298e6b02730c3853431bc1c65
#
_cell.length_a   1.000
_cell.length_b   1.000
_cell.length_c   1.000
_cell.angle_alpha   90.00
_cell.angle_beta   90.00
_cell.angle_gamma   90.00
#
_symmetry.space_group_name_H-M   'P 1'
#
loop_
_entity.id
_entity.type
_entity.pdbx_description
1 polymer ?
#
loop_
_entity_poly.entity_id
_entity_poly.type
_entity_poly.pdbx_seq_one_letter_code
_entity_poly.pdbx_strand_id
1 'polypeptide(L)'
;MRYTDKVCDWYLEYAAVNILSVKVSSLDVDFPINVYGTVIARDNIDCKCIYLFHREKDHCQLITSKVHGSIIDLDWPKRALGLLDDAYVEIDLKITDDQGQEEEELSKGFVTIRGIAGRYLDKSIVESKDLATRLSTMEVKYAVVHEAVEATISIEVTEGEFSGKITASATGSRLNVVLHDSEVAGVMNAGNGKGDMQLMRSVVSVSLEEDLRIC
;
A
#
# COMPACT_ATOMS: atom_id res chain seq x y z
N MET A 1 -0.77 -17.88 9.09
CA MET A 1 -1.58 -17.01 9.96
C MET A 1 -2.31 -17.88 10.96
N ARG A 2 -2.24 -17.63 12.25
CA ARG A 2 -3.05 -18.33 13.25
C ARG A 2 -4.10 -17.33 13.73
N TYR A 3 -5.37 -17.69 13.58
CA TYR A 3 -6.44 -17.00 14.28
C TYR A 3 -6.33 -17.33 15.76
N THR A 4 -6.32 -16.32 16.61
CA THR A 4 -6.24 -16.50 18.05
C THR A 4 -7.54 -16.02 18.67
N ASP A 5 -8.33 -16.96 19.15
CA ASP A 5 -9.58 -16.70 19.90
C ASP A 5 -9.32 -16.31 21.36
N LYS A 6 -8.04 -16.21 21.75
CA LYS A 6 -7.65 -15.92 23.14
C LYS A 6 -6.55 -14.87 23.14
N VAL A 7 -6.71 -13.88 23.99
CA VAL A 7 -5.63 -13.01 24.42
C VAL A 7 -4.58 -13.91 25.07
N CYS A 8 -3.40 -13.96 24.49
CA CYS A 8 -2.28 -14.72 25.03
C CYS A 8 -1.34 -13.72 25.69
N ASP A 9 -0.97 -13.92 26.94
CA ASP A 9 -0.06 -13.04 27.72
C ASP A 9 1.36 -12.90 27.11
N TRP A 10 1.60 -13.59 25.97
CA TRP A 10 2.86 -13.59 25.22
C TRP A 10 2.87 -12.65 24.01
N TYR A 11 1.74 -12.04 23.68
CA TYR A 11 1.71 -11.09 22.57
C TYR A 11 2.25 -9.74 23.02
N LEU A 12 3.37 -9.38 22.43
CA LEU A 12 3.85 -8.02 22.51
C LEU A 12 3.06 -7.18 21.50
N GLU A 13 2.43 -6.16 21.98
CA GLU A 13 1.75 -5.16 21.15
C GLU A 13 2.82 -4.33 20.43
N TYR A 14 2.80 -4.35 19.12
CA TYR A 14 3.73 -3.57 18.30
C TYR A 14 2.96 -2.52 17.51
N ALA A 15 3.63 -1.42 17.21
CA ALA A 15 3.17 -0.56 16.14
C ALA A 15 3.29 -1.30 14.79
N ALA A 16 2.40 -0.94 13.86
CA ALA A 16 2.44 -1.46 12.49
C ALA A 16 2.40 -0.33 11.48
N VAL A 17 2.75 -0.64 10.24
CA VAL A 17 2.70 0.31 9.13
C VAL A 17 1.75 -0.18 8.06
N ASN A 18 0.81 0.68 7.67
CA ASN A 18 0.08 0.55 6.43
C ASN A 18 0.72 1.49 5.38
N ILE A 19 1.29 0.95 4.32
CA ILE A 19 1.64 1.78 3.16
C ILE A 19 0.33 2.18 2.48
N LEU A 20 0.13 3.47 2.20
CA LEU A 20 -1.12 4.00 1.64
C LEU A 20 -0.99 4.32 0.16
N SER A 21 0.15 4.87 -0.26
CA SER A 21 0.45 5.13 -1.67
C SER A 21 1.93 5.36 -1.89
N VAL A 22 2.37 5.10 -3.10
CA VAL A 22 3.63 5.55 -3.66
C VAL A 22 3.30 6.30 -4.94
N LYS A 23 3.75 7.54 -5.06
CA LYS A 23 3.43 8.38 -6.23
C LYS A 23 4.62 9.20 -6.69
N VAL A 24 4.65 9.52 -7.97
CA VAL A 24 5.57 10.50 -8.56
C VAL A 24 5.03 11.90 -8.23
N SER A 25 5.66 12.60 -7.28
CA SER A 25 5.23 13.95 -6.87
C SER A 25 5.83 15.04 -7.76
N SER A 26 7.05 14.83 -8.29
CA SER A 26 7.64 15.64 -9.33
C SER A 26 8.40 14.78 -10.34
N LEU A 27 8.49 15.27 -11.56
CA LEU A 27 9.14 14.60 -12.69
C LEU A 27 9.75 15.65 -13.61
N ASP A 28 11.01 15.43 -14.02
CA ASP A 28 11.76 16.33 -14.88
C ASP A 28 11.67 15.97 -16.38
N VAL A 29 10.89 14.93 -16.70
CA VAL A 29 10.55 14.56 -18.08
C VAL A 29 9.04 14.68 -18.30
N ASP A 30 8.63 14.77 -19.58
CA ASP A 30 7.24 14.91 -19.94
C ASP A 30 6.47 13.59 -19.85
N PHE A 31 5.16 13.69 -19.62
CA PHE A 31 4.23 12.55 -19.69
C PHE A 31 3.77 12.34 -21.15
N PRO A 32 3.39 11.12 -21.55
CA PRO A 32 3.28 9.90 -20.73
C PRO A 32 4.63 9.23 -20.48
N ILE A 33 4.71 8.44 -19.41
CA ILE A 33 5.86 7.59 -19.11
C ILE A 33 5.42 6.14 -18.86
N ASN A 34 6.25 5.19 -19.27
CA ASN A 34 6.07 3.77 -18.99
C ASN A 34 6.99 3.37 -17.84
N VAL A 35 6.41 3.04 -16.68
CA VAL A 35 7.15 2.74 -15.45
C VAL A 35 7.22 1.25 -15.20
N TYR A 36 8.40 0.74 -14.86
CA TYR A 36 8.65 -0.64 -14.47
C TYR A 36 9.75 -0.70 -13.40
N GLY A 37 9.98 -1.90 -12.84
CA GLY A 37 10.93 -2.12 -11.76
C GLY A 37 10.22 -2.55 -10.49
N THR A 38 10.74 -2.17 -9.32
CA THR A 38 10.26 -2.66 -8.03
C THR A 38 10.08 -1.57 -6.99
N VAL A 39 9.03 -1.75 -6.17
CA VAL A 39 8.89 -1.12 -4.86
C VAL A 39 8.75 -2.22 -3.82
N ILE A 40 9.63 -2.25 -2.84
CA ILE A 40 9.72 -3.32 -1.85
C ILE A 40 9.60 -2.73 -0.46
N ALA A 41 8.73 -3.27 0.39
CA ALA A 41 8.72 -2.96 1.80
C ALA A 41 9.47 -4.05 2.59
N ARG A 42 10.19 -3.60 3.62
CA ARG A 42 10.91 -4.48 4.57
C ARG A 42 10.65 -4.05 5.98
N ASP A 43 10.42 -5.03 6.83
CA ASP A 43 10.43 -4.87 8.28
C ASP A 43 11.43 -5.86 8.90
N ASN A 44 11.58 -5.82 10.22
CA ASN A 44 12.49 -6.70 10.94
C ASN A 44 11.81 -7.95 11.55
N ILE A 45 10.53 -8.23 11.22
CA ILE A 45 9.81 -9.37 11.78
C ILE A 45 10.37 -10.68 11.23
N ASP A 46 10.51 -10.78 9.90
CA ASP A 46 10.94 -12.02 9.24
C ASP A 46 12.00 -11.81 8.16
N CYS A 47 12.52 -10.59 8.01
CA CYS A 47 13.52 -10.19 7.02
C CYS A 47 13.13 -10.50 5.56
N LYS A 48 11.85 -10.71 5.28
CA LYS A 48 11.36 -10.97 3.92
C LYS A 48 11.06 -9.68 3.18
N CYS A 49 11.28 -9.74 1.88
CA CYS A 49 10.87 -8.70 0.96
C CYS A 49 9.36 -8.80 0.71
N ILE A 50 8.65 -7.69 0.86
CA ILE A 50 7.25 -7.58 0.47
C ILE A 50 7.21 -6.70 -0.75
N TYR A 51 6.96 -7.30 -1.92
CA TYR A 51 6.79 -6.55 -3.14
C TYR A 51 5.47 -5.79 -3.09
N LEU A 52 5.58 -4.46 -3.18
CA LEU A 52 4.43 -3.56 -3.32
C LEU A 52 4.18 -3.20 -4.78
N PHE A 53 5.22 -3.31 -5.62
CA PHE A 53 5.15 -3.16 -7.06
C PHE A 53 6.26 -3.99 -7.68
N HIS A 54 5.93 -4.77 -8.69
CA HIS A 54 6.88 -5.51 -9.47
C HIS A 54 6.37 -5.64 -10.90
N ARG A 55 6.97 -4.88 -11.81
CA ARG A 55 6.64 -4.92 -13.24
C ARG A 55 7.92 -5.08 -14.04
N GLU A 56 7.86 -5.98 -14.99
CA GLU A 56 8.91 -6.12 -16.02
C GLU A 56 8.69 -5.08 -17.12
N LYS A 57 9.72 -4.85 -17.94
CA LYS A 57 9.72 -3.84 -19.00
C LYS A 57 8.60 -4.04 -20.03
N ASP A 58 8.23 -5.27 -20.33
CA ASP A 58 7.15 -5.67 -21.24
C ASP A 58 5.74 -5.55 -20.65
N HIS A 59 5.65 -5.34 -19.32
CA HIS A 59 4.40 -5.17 -18.56
C HIS A 59 4.40 -3.89 -17.73
N CYS A 60 5.01 -2.81 -18.27
CA CYS A 60 5.10 -1.53 -17.57
C CYS A 60 3.74 -0.92 -17.27
N GLN A 61 3.71 -0.07 -16.25
CA GLN A 61 2.55 0.79 -15.95
C GLN A 61 2.66 2.08 -16.75
N LEU A 62 1.64 2.40 -17.55
CA LEU A 62 1.53 3.69 -18.23
C LEU A 62 1.03 4.76 -17.26
N ILE A 63 1.77 5.83 -17.10
CA ILE A 63 1.39 7.02 -16.34
C ILE A 63 1.21 8.19 -17.31
N THR A 64 -0.02 8.71 -17.40
CA THR A 64 -0.42 9.67 -18.44
C THR A 64 -0.38 11.13 -17.99
N SER A 65 -0.47 11.41 -16.69
CA SER A 65 -0.52 12.81 -16.21
C SER A 65 -0.15 12.95 -14.73
N LYS A 66 0.25 14.17 -14.34
CA LYS A 66 0.53 14.53 -12.93
C LYS A 66 -0.70 14.48 -12.01
N VAL A 67 -1.89 14.71 -12.53
CA VAL A 67 -3.07 15.03 -11.70
C VAL A 67 -3.86 13.77 -11.30
N HIS A 68 -3.99 12.78 -12.17
CA HIS A 68 -4.84 11.61 -11.94
C HIS A 68 -4.12 10.26 -12.13
N GLY A 69 -2.85 10.24 -12.50
CA GLY A 69 -2.17 9.01 -12.88
C GLY A 69 -0.74 8.87 -12.35
N SER A 70 -0.31 9.71 -11.42
CA SER A 70 1.06 9.66 -10.88
C SER A 70 1.24 8.62 -9.75
N ILE A 71 0.19 7.86 -9.44
CA ILE A 71 0.22 6.82 -8.40
C ILE A 71 0.72 5.52 -9.01
N ILE A 72 1.66 4.89 -8.34
CA ILE A 72 2.11 3.54 -8.66
C ILE A 72 1.04 2.54 -8.21
N ASP A 73 0.61 1.67 -9.12
CA ASP A 73 -0.40 0.63 -8.85
C ASP A 73 0.20 -0.46 -7.97
N LEU A 74 -0.01 -0.34 -6.67
CA LEU A 74 0.59 -1.24 -5.69
C LEU A 74 -0.14 -2.58 -5.60
N ASP A 75 0.65 -3.65 -5.57
CA ASP A 75 0.23 -4.97 -5.11
C ASP A 75 0.28 -4.97 -3.58
N TRP A 76 -0.88 -5.10 -2.93
CA TRP A 76 -0.93 -4.95 -1.48
C TRP A 76 -0.46 -6.20 -0.74
N PRO A 77 0.30 -6.03 0.35
CA PRO A 77 0.83 -7.16 1.12
C PRO A 77 -0.29 -7.97 1.76
N LYS A 78 -0.06 -9.28 1.88
CA LYS A 78 -0.96 -10.23 2.56
C LYS A 78 -0.72 -10.31 4.07
N ARG A 79 0.09 -9.42 4.61
CA ARG A 79 0.35 -9.24 6.04
C ARG A 79 0.66 -7.78 6.35
N ALA A 80 0.50 -7.38 7.60
CA ALA A 80 0.96 -6.10 8.08
C ALA A 80 2.49 -6.00 8.10
N LEU A 81 3.02 -4.78 8.01
CA LEU A 81 4.40 -4.46 8.29
C LEU A 81 4.52 -4.12 9.78
N GLY A 82 5.34 -4.87 10.51
CA GLY A 82 5.62 -4.54 11.90
C GLY A 82 6.62 -3.40 12.03
N LEU A 83 6.46 -2.58 13.04
CA LEU A 83 7.29 -1.42 13.31
C LEU A 83 7.87 -1.47 14.73
N LEU A 84 8.67 -2.47 15.02
CA LEU A 84 9.47 -2.51 16.25
C LEU A 84 10.72 -1.65 16.08
N ASP A 85 11.53 -1.98 15.10
CA ASP A 85 12.63 -1.17 14.60
C ASP A 85 12.20 -0.43 13.32
N ASP A 86 13.14 0.17 12.61
CA ASP A 86 12.87 0.88 11.38
C ASP A 86 12.34 -0.08 10.29
N ALA A 87 11.33 0.36 9.56
CA ALA A 87 10.90 -0.25 8.32
C ALA A 87 11.39 0.56 7.12
N TYR A 88 11.54 -0.10 5.99
CA TYR A 88 12.10 0.51 4.78
C TYR A 88 11.17 0.28 3.59
N VAL A 89 11.05 1.30 2.75
CA VAL A 89 10.45 1.19 1.42
C VAL A 89 11.55 1.46 0.40
N GLU A 90 12.01 0.40 -0.25
CA GLU A 90 13.02 0.44 -1.30
C GLU A 90 12.33 0.68 -2.64
N ILE A 91 12.86 1.61 -3.42
CA ILE A 91 12.35 1.99 -4.74
C ILE A 91 13.49 1.79 -5.73
N ASP A 92 13.25 1.00 -6.77
CA ASP A 92 14.12 0.85 -7.93
C ASP A 92 13.24 0.84 -9.18
N LEU A 93 12.95 2.04 -9.68
CA LEU A 93 12.03 2.27 -10.80
C LEU A 93 12.78 2.86 -11.98
N LYS A 94 12.38 2.43 -13.16
CA LYS A 94 12.86 2.89 -14.45
C LYS A 94 11.70 3.30 -15.32
N ILE A 95 12.01 4.12 -16.32
CA ILE A 95 11.08 4.52 -17.37
C ILE A 95 11.62 4.16 -18.74
N THR A 96 10.70 3.98 -19.67
CA THR A 96 11.01 3.92 -21.09
C THR A 96 10.20 4.98 -21.84
N ASP A 97 10.71 5.39 -23.00
CA ASP A 97 9.96 6.13 -23.98
C ASP A 97 8.80 5.31 -24.57
N ASP A 98 7.94 5.94 -25.35
CA ASP A 98 6.79 5.29 -26.00
C ASP A 98 7.19 4.14 -26.95
N GLN A 99 8.44 4.11 -27.41
CA GLN A 99 8.97 3.08 -28.30
C GLN A 99 9.75 1.97 -27.54
N GLY A 100 9.95 2.13 -26.24
CA GLY A 100 10.69 1.21 -25.39
C GLY A 100 12.20 1.16 -25.68
N GLN A 101 12.74 2.16 -26.37
CA GLN A 101 14.14 2.17 -26.83
C GLN A 101 15.06 2.88 -25.85
N GLU A 102 14.65 3.98 -25.25
CA GLU A 102 15.46 4.69 -24.26
C GLU A 102 15.02 4.26 -22.86
N GLU A 103 15.98 3.88 -22.04
CA GLU A 103 15.77 3.46 -20.66
C GLU A 103 16.49 4.44 -19.74
N GLU A 104 15.74 5.01 -18.78
CA GLU A 104 16.29 5.89 -17.77
C GLU A 104 15.88 5.45 -16.36
N GLU A 105 16.75 5.74 -15.40
CA GLU A 105 16.45 5.54 -13.98
C GLU A 105 15.46 6.64 -13.52
N LEU A 106 14.21 6.25 -13.24
CA LEU A 106 13.21 7.16 -12.71
C LEU A 106 13.52 7.53 -11.26
N SER A 107 13.72 6.52 -10.42
CA SER A 107 14.03 6.72 -9.01
C SER A 107 14.71 5.49 -8.43
N LYS A 108 15.78 5.68 -7.68
CA LYS A 108 16.50 4.62 -6.98
C LYS A 108 16.92 5.06 -5.59
N GLY A 109 16.48 4.32 -4.57
CA GLY A 109 16.82 4.60 -3.18
C GLY A 109 15.84 3.95 -2.22
N PHE A 110 15.77 4.48 -1.01
CA PHE A 110 14.84 3.99 0.01
C PHE A 110 14.36 5.10 0.93
N VAL A 111 13.18 4.89 1.49
CA VAL A 111 12.58 5.71 2.53
C VAL A 111 12.58 4.92 3.83
N THR A 112 13.10 5.52 4.92
CA THR A 112 13.09 4.92 6.24
C THR A 112 11.87 5.39 7.02
N ILE A 113 11.07 4.44 7.51
CA ILE A 113 9.98 4.67 8.47
C ILE A 113 10.51 4.33 9.84
N ARG A 114 10.74 5.34 10.68
CA ARG A 114 11.35 5.15 12.01
C ARG A 114 10.46 4.34 12.92
N GLY A 115 11.07 3.36 13.60
CA GLY A 115 10.45 2.50 14.58
C GLY A 115 10.08 3.21 15.88
N ILE A 116 9.39 2.48 16.76
CA ILE A 116 8.88 3.01 18.03
C ILE A 116 9.98 3.51 18.97
N ALA A 117 11.18 2.93 18.92
CA ALA A 117 12.32 3.38 19.71
C ALA A 117 12.77 4.81 19.35
N GLY A 118 12.44 5.27 18.13
CA GLY A 118 12.80 6.61 17.63
C GLY A 118 11.66 7.63 17.66
N ARG A 119 10.48 7.26 18.21
CA ARG A 119 9.31 8.17 18.26
C ARG A 119 8.43 7.88 19.46
N TYR A 120 7.83 8.95 20.00
CA TYR A 120 6.73 8.82 20.93
C TYR A 120 5.42 8.75 20.12
N LEU A 121 4.64 7.69 20.30
CA LEU A 121 3.39 7.47 19.59
C LEU A 121 2.28 7.20 20.63
N ASP A 122 1.36 8.13 20.76
CA ASP A 122 0.19 8.06 21.64
C ASP A 122 -1.11 7.71 20.88
N LYS A 123 -1.04 7.73 19.55
CA LYS A 123 -2.15 7.42 18.64
C LYS A 123 -1.63 7.13 17.24
N SER A 124 -2.47 6.53 16.41
CA SER A 124 -2.19 6.28 15.00
C SER A 124 -2.06 7.60 14.22
N ILE A 125 -1.05 7.69 13.35
CA ILE A 125 -0.74 8.89 12.56
C ILE A 125 -0.53 8.53 11.09
N VAL A 126 -0.87 9.48 10.21
CA VAL A 126 -0.56 9.39 8.77
C VAL A 126 0.54 10.37 8.44
N GLU A 127 1.58 9.87 7.80
CA GLU A 127 2.76 10.62 7.38
C GLU A 127 3.06 10.40 5.90
N SER A 128 3.89 11.26 5.33
CA SER A 128 4.53 11.03 4.05
C SER A 128 6.01 11.39 4.10
N LYS A 129 6.79 10.74 3.24
CA LYS A 129 8.20 11.03 3.03
C LYS A 129 8.54 11.02 1.57
N ASP A 130 9.41 11.93 1.20
CA ASP A 130 9.88 12.09 -0.16
C ASP A 130 11.26 11.45 -0.34
N LEU A 131 11.42 10.78 -1.50
CA LEU A 131 12.69 10.34 -2.04
C LEU A 131 12.96 11.17 -3.29
N ALA A 132 13.83 12.17 -3.17
CA ALA A 132 14.27 12.98 -4.30
C ALA A 132 15.46 12.30 -4.97
N THR A 133 15.37 12.11 -6.29
CA THR A 133 16.41 11.57 -7.15
C THR A 133 16.66 12.50 -8.33
N ARG A 134 17.52 12.09 -9.27
CA ARG A 134 17.89 12.97 -10.39
C ARG A 134 16.69 13.39 -11.26
N LEU A 135 15.81 12.44 -11.61
CA LEU A 135 14.70 12.69 -12.53
C LEU A 135 13.36 12.92 -11.85
N SER A 136 13.20 12.47 -10.61
CA SER A 136 11.90 12.50 -9.95
C SER A 136 11.99 12.69 -8.44
N THR A 137 10.87 13.06 -7.86
CA THR A 137 10.62 12.92 -6.43
C THR A 137 9.47 11.94 -6.24
N MET A 138 9.71 10.87 -5.50
CA MET A 138 8.71 9.88 -5.12
C MET A 138 8.19 10.20 -3.73
N GLU A 139 6.87 10.32 -3.56
CA GLU A 139 6.25 10.43 -2.24
C GLU A 139 5.76 9.05 -1.80
N VAL A 140 6.19 8.61 -0.63
CA VAL A 140 5.67 7.44 0.07
C VAL A 140 4.77 7.90 1.21
N LYS A 141 3.47 7.64 1.10
CA LYS A 141 2.48 7.92 2.14
C LYS A 141 2.16 6.66 2.92
N TYR A 142 2.16 6.76 4.24
CA TYR A 142 1.93 5.62 5.13
C TYR A 142 1.22 6.04 6.41
N ALA A 143 0.58 5.06 7.06
CA ALA A 143 0.04 5.21 8.41
C ALA A 143 0.87 4.38 9.38
N VAL A 144 1.28 4.98 10.49
CA VAL A 144 1.84 4.28 11.64
C VAL A 144 0.69 4.07 12.63
N VAL A 145 0.42 2.81 12.92
CA VAL A 145 -0.69 2.38 13.77
C VAL A 145 -0.13 2.00 15.13
N HIS A 146 -0.63 2.65 16.18
CA HIS A 146 -0.27 2.39 17.56
C HIS A 146 -1.00 1.15 18.06
N GLU A 147 -0.33 0.30 18.85
CA GLU A 147 -0.91 -0.93 19.43
C GLU A 147 -1.75 -1.70 18.41
N ALA A 148 -1.07 -2.10 17.34
CA ALA A 148 -1.73 -2.56 16.14
C ALA A 148 -2.14 -4.02 16.18
N VAL A 149 -3.31 -4.29 15.63
CA VAL A 149 -3.75 -5.63 15.22
C VAL A 149 -3.94 -5.68 13.72
N GLU A 150 -3.75 -6.86 13.15
CA GLU A 150 -3.98 -7.11 11.74
C GLU A 150 -5.42 -7.58 11.51
N ALA A 151 -6.18 -6.80 10.73
CA ALA A 151 -7.49 -7.19 10.26
C ALA A 151 -7.38 -7.79 8.85
N THR A 152 -7.85 -9.03 8.69
CA THR A 152 -8.04 -9.66 7.37
C THR A 152 -9.51 -9.53 6.98
N ILE A 153 -9.75 -8.92 5.82
CA ILE A 153 -11.07 -8.57 5.31
C ILE A 153 -11.39 -9.47 4.13
N SER A 154 -12.59 -10.05 4.12
CA SER A 154 -13.21 -10.66 2.94
C SER A 154 -14.63 -10.12 2.77
N ILE A 155 -15.05 -9.96 1.52
CA ILE A 155 -16.36 -9.44 1.17
C ILE A 155 -17.02 -10.41 0.20
N GLU A 156 -18.24 -10.82 0.49
CA GLU A 156 -19.07 -11.66 -0.35
C GLU A 156 -20.22 -10.84 -0.95
N VAL A 157 -20.37 -10.89 -2.25
CA VAL A 157 -21.57 -10.38 -2.95
C VAL A 157 -22.59 -11.49 -2.95
N THR A 158 -23.73 -11.30 -2.28
CA THR A 158 -24.71 -12.35 -2.09
C THR A 158 -25.65 -12.51 -3.28
N GLU A 159 -25.86 -11.44 -4.06
CA GLU A 159 -26.71 -11.43 -5.26
C GLU A 159 -26.43 -10.20 -6.11
N GLY A 160 -26.54 -10.34 -7.44
CA GLY A 160 -26.49 -9.23 -8.37
C GLY A 160 -25.09 -8.75 -8.71
N GLU A 161 -25.00 -7.45 -8.96
CA GLU A 161 -23.79 -6.78 -9.44
C GLU A 161 -23.40 -5.65 -8.49
N PHE A 162 -22.12 -5.51 -8.21
CA PHE A 162 -21.54 -4.42 -7.47
C PHE A 162 -20.65 -3.56 -8.37
N SER A 163 -20.98 -2.27 -8.43
CA SER A 163 -20.14 -1.25 -9.07
C SER A 163 -19.97 -0.07 -8.10
N GLY A 164 -18.74 0.26 -7.78
CA GLY A 164 -18.41 1.33 -6.85
C GLY A 164 -17.09 1.13 -6.16
N LYS A 165 -16.91 1.86 -5.07
CA LYS A 165 -15.69 1.86 -4.28
C LYS A 165 -15.98 1.42 -2.86
N ILE A 166 -15.17 0.50 -2.35
CA ILE A 166 -15.20 0.05 -0.96
C ILE A 166 -13.93 0.52 -0.27
N THR A 167 -14.08 1.18 0.87
CA THR A 167 -12.97 1.68 1.67
C THR A 167 -13.02 1.15 3.08
N ALA A 168 -11.86 1.03 3.71
CA ALA A 168 -11.71 0.80 5.14
C ALA A 168 -11.15 2.06 5.79
N SER A 169 -11.78 2.50 6.85
CA SER A 169 -11.34 3.64 7.66
C SER A 169 -11.32 3.28 9.13
N ALA A 170 -10.41 3.89 9.91
CA ALA A 170 -10.36 3.71 11.35
C ALA A 170 -10.85 4.97 12.08
N THR A 171 -11.58 4.74 13.19
CA THR A 171 -12.02 5.84 14.04
C THR A 171 -10.83 6.44 14.79
N GLY A 172 -10.75 7.75 14.90
CA GLY A 172 -9.65 8.40 15.64
C GLY A 172 -8.39 8.66 14.82
N SER A 173 -8.16 7.94 13.74
CA SER A 173 -7.06 8.19 12.81
C SER A 173 -7.56 8.67 11.44
N ARG A 174 -6.65 9.20 10.62
CA ARG A 174 -6.96 9.56 9.22
C ARG A 174 -6.70 8.40 8.27
N LEU A 175 -6.71 7.18 8.80
CA LEU A 175 -6.56 5.99 7.98
C LEU A 175 -7.76 5.85 7.06
N ASN A 176 -7.51 5.83 5.78
CA ASN A 176 -8.49 5.52 4.75
C ASN A 176 -7.81 4.72 3.64
N VAL A 177 -8.26 3.50 3.44
CA VAL A 177 -7.66 2.52 2.54
C VAL A 177 -8.71 2.04 1.56
N VAL A 178 -8.39 2.03 0.27
CA VAL A 178 -9.25 1.45 -0.76
C VAL A 178 -9.08 -0.06 -0.72
N LEU A 179 -10.19 -0.78 -0.53
CA LEU A 179 -10.24 -2.24 -0.57
C LEU A 179 -10.63 -2.74 -1.95
N HIS A 180 -11.55 -2.04 -2.62
CA HIS A 180 -12.00 -2.33 -3.97
C HIS A 180 -12.41 -1.02 -4.66
N ASP A 181 -12.12 -0.94 -5.95
CA ASP A 181 -12.53 0.14 -6.82
C ASP A 181 -12.88 -0.45 -8.19
N SER A 182 -14.15 -0.41 -8.57
CA SER A 182 -14.62 -1.00 -9.82
C SER A 182 -14.04 -0.34 -11.07
N GLU A 183 -13.56 0.89 -10.98
CA GLU A 183 -12.86 1.56 -12.09
C GLU A 183 -11.50 0.91 -12.39
N VAL A 184 -10.88 0.30 -11.37
CA VAL A 184 -9.56 -0.33 -11.46
C VAL A 184 -9.67 -1.85 -11.56
N ALA A 185 -10.44 -2.47 -10.65
CA ALA A 185 -10.55 -3.92 -10.51
C ALA A 185 -11.68 -4.55 -11.35
N GLY A 186 -12.51 -3.71 -11.98
CA GLY A 186 -13.70 -4.13 -12.71
C GLY A 186 -14.93 -4.33 -11.82
N VAL A 187 -16.07 -4.44 -12.48
CA VAL A 187 -17.35 -4.66 -11.82
C VAL A 187 -17.45 -6.12 -11.35
N MET A 188 -17.85 -6.30 -10.09
CA MET A 188 -18.10 -7.64 -9.55
C MET A 188 -19.51 -8.08 -9.87
N ASN A 189 -19.66 -9.26 -10.50
CA ASN A 189 -20.96 -9.84 -10.82
C ASN A 189 -21.07 -11.23 -10.19
N ALA A 190 -21.96 -11.37 -9.21
CA ALA A 190 -22.28 -12.65 -8.56
C ALA A 190 -23.36 -13.44 -9.31
N GLY A 191 -24.03 -12.85 -10.32
CA GLY A 191 -25.13 -13.48 -11.04
C GLY A 191 -26.29 -13.84 -10.11
N ASN A 192 -26.76 -15.07 -10.20
CA ASN A 192 -27.82 -15.62 -9.34
C ASN A 192 -27.25 -16.39 -8.11
N GLY A 193 -25.98 -16.21 -7.81
CA GLY A 193 -25.30 -16.91 -6.72
C GLY A 193 -24.43 -15.98 -5.91
N LYS A 194 -23.75 -16.56 -4.92
CA LYS A 194 -22.78 -15.86 -4.10
C LYS A 194 -21.41 -15.82 -4.80
N GLY A 195 -20.70 -14.71 -4.63
CA GLY A 195 -19.35 -14.57 -5.18
C GLY A 195 -18.44 -13.81 -4.22
N ASP A 196 -17.24 -14.34 -3.99
CA ASP A 196 -16.21 -13.65 -3.22
C ASP A 196 -15.65 -12.49 -4.05
N MET A 197 -15.67 -11.31 -3.47
CA MET A 197 -15.09 -10.12 -4.09
C MET A 197 -13.57 -10.17 -3.99
N GLN A 198 -12.91 -10.06 -5.13
CA GLN A 198 -11.47 -9.89 -5.13
C GLN A 198 -11.12 -8.47 -4.69
N LEU A 199 -10.57 -8.36 -3.49
CA LEU A 199 -10.12 -7.09 -2.96
C LEU A 199 -8.72 -6.76 -3.49
N MET A 200 -8.52 -5.49 -3.82
CA MET A 200 -7.20 -4.94 -4.13
C MET A 200 -6.30 -5.04 -2.89
N ARG A 201 -6.89 -4.80 -1.72
CA ARG A 201 -6.24 -4.94 -0.41
C ARG A 201 -7.16 -5.68 0.54
N SER A 202 -6.66 -6.76 1.14
CA SER A 202 -7.42 -7.59 2.10
C SER A 202 -6.88 -7.52 3.53
N VAL A 203 -5.73 -6.88 3.75
CA VAL A 203 -5.10 -6.79 5.07
C VAL A 203 -4.87 -5.34 5.45
N VAL A 204 -5.34 -4.95 6.63
CA VAL A 204 -5.22 -3.60 7.18
C VAL A 204 -4.83 -3.69 8.64
N SER A 205 -3.82 -2.92 9.06
CA SER A 205 -3.53 -2.74 10.48
C SER A 205 -4.42 -1.65 11.06
N VAL A 206 -4.98 -1.91 12.23
CA VAL A 206 -5.83 -0.98 12.98
C VAL A 206 -5.41 -1.03 14.44
N SER A 207 -5.53 0.09 15.17
CA SER A 207 -5.27 0.11 16.61
C SER A 207 -6.32 -0.68 17.37
N LEU A 208 -5.90 -1.32 18.48
CA LEU A 208 -6.81 -1.99 19.40
C LEU A 208 -7.88 -1.04 19.98
N GLU A 209 -7.57 0.25 20.06
CA GLU A 209 -8.47 1.28 20.58
C GLU A 209 -9.39 1.90 19.51
N GLU A 210 -9.26 1.50 18.24
CA GLU A 210 -10.02 2.07 17.12
C GLU A 210 -10.96 1.04 16.49
N ASP A 211 -12.13 1.51 16.04
CA ASP A 211 -13.03 0.70 15.23
C ASP A 211 -12.65 0.77 13.76
N LEU A 212 -12.58 -0.38 13.09
CA LEU A 212 -12.45 -0.45 11.64
C LEU A 212 -13.84 -0.39 11.00
N ARG A 213 -14.06 0.62 10.15
CA ARG A 213 -15.31 0.82 9.40
C ARG A 213 -15.11 0.52 7.93
N ILE A 214 -15.99 -0.30 7.39
CA ILE A 214 -16.06 -0.58 5.95
C ILE A 214 -17.23 0.24 5.37
N CYS A 215 -16.95 1.00 4.31
CA CYS A 215 -17.91 1.89 3.66
C CYS A 215 -17.96 1.66 2.16
#